data_390551e1de0f031d8761c32140c4e55a
#
_entry.id   390551e1de0f031d8761c32140c4e55a
#
_cell.length_a   1.000
_cell.length_b   1.000
_cell.length_c   1.000
_cell.angle_alpha   90.00
_cell.angle_beta   90.00
_cell.angle_gamma   90.00
#
_symmetry.space_group_name_H-M   'P 1'
#
loop_
_entity.id
_entity.type
_entity.pdbx_description
1 polymer ?
#
loop_
_entity_poly.entity_id
_entity_poly.type
_entity_poly.pdbx_seq_one_letter_code
_entity_poly.pdbx_strand_id
1 'polypeptide(L)'
;MHTQNGVSRKLAFLAVMGSLLFSLSTLATAESDAVRAIYLSAANVPTNLANIHTYADPPKGFNPLAATDEELATYGFPPRPDKKADPDHYALWERAMTAAKIRWHGDLKPAPSSGHGMMIPAGSSHAQPVEQAQAQPQSGPKQWSNISGSGVVLDNGVKKWNNKTSFNDIWTEISVPVAQLPFDNTTGCTAPDYFSLSLAGIDGEVIGGPPFFLPQENAGVLSAVDCANSAVYYAYVGWENTWSTAFPVNPGDIFYTELHAFGGCNNGSAFVEDLTTLTYNSYTIDNPCSLPQIGRFANWIVWRPCCDGPGPYGAWPLANTIGISFEGATAKNGNGKLFYAGSQAASTEILTMTDDAGDQPIEIVNQGSTGFQGLHSLFLQTTGCAFAGGCTP
;
A
#
# COMPACT_ATOMS: atom_id res chain seq x y z
N MET A 1 -38.17 -40.88 47.02
CA MET A 1 -38.10 -41.45 45.64
C MET A 1 -38.50 -40.40 44.63
N HIS A 2 -37.74 -40.26 43.59
CA HIS A 2 -37.81 -39.30 42.48
C HIS A 2 -37.04 -37.97 42.70
N THR A 3 -35.80 -37.96 42.24
CA THR A 3 -35.18 -36.83 41.50
C THR A 3 -33.76 -37.24 41.08
N GLN A 4 -33.61 -37.90 39.96
CA GLN A 4 -32.31 -38.07 39.28
C GLN A 4 -32.54 -38.43 37.83
N ASN A 5 -32.93 -37.47 36.97
CA ASN A 5 -32.87 -37.68 35.51
C ASN A 5 -32.87 -36.35 34.67
N GLY A 6 -32.48 -35.22 35.27
CA GLY A 6 -32.49 -33.93 34.60
C GLY A 6 -31.16 -33.40 34.09
N VAL A 7 -30.01 -33.94 34.52
CA VAL A 7 -28.72 -33.33 34.29
C VAL A 7 -27.99 -33.88 33.05
N SER A 8 -28.28 -35.13 32.66
CA SER A 8 -27.56 -35.81 31.57
C SER A 8 -27.88 -35.29 30.14
N ARG A 9 -29.07 -34.72 29.92
CA ARG A 9 -29.46 -34.24 28.56
C ARG A 9 -28.94 -32.86 28.20
N LYS A 10 -28.61 -31.99 29.16
CA LYS A 10 -28.05 -30.67 28.90
C LYS A 10 -26.56 -30.65 28.57
N LEU A 11 -25.81 -31.61 29.09
CA LEU A 11 -24.37 -31.75 28.80
C LEU A 11 -24.08 -32.33 27.41
N ALA A 12 -24.94 -33.20 26.90
CA ALA A 12 -24.80 -33.75 25.55
C ALA A 12 -25.05 -32.67 24.44
N PHE A 13 -25.95 -31.71 24.69
CA PHE A 13 -26.24 -30.65 23.72
C PHE A 13 -25.11 -29.63 23.63
N LEU A 14 -24.43 -29.30 24.71
CA LEU A 14 -23.28 -28.39 24.74
C LEU A 14 -22.05 -28.99 24.07
N ALA A 15 -21.82 -30.30 24.17
CA ALA A 15 -20.70 -30.97 23.51
C ALA A 15 -20.85 -31.04 21.98
N VAL A 16 -22.07 -31.18 21.47
CA VAL A 16 -22.36 -31.21 20.02
C VAL A 16 -22.25 -29.80 19.39
N MET A 17 -22.69 -28.75 20.09
CA MET A 17 -22.53 -27.37 19.63
C MET A 17 -21.07 -26.92 19.64
N GLY A 18 -20.28 -27.32 20.64
CA GLY A 18 -18.84 -27.01 20.70
C GLY A 18 -18.05 -27.67 19.57
N SER A 19 -18.41 -28.90 19.17
CA SER A 19 -17.73 -29.60 18.06
C SER A 19 -18.08 -29.05 16.68
N LEU A 20 -19.29 -28.51 16.48
CA LEU A 20 -19.68 -27.86 15.23
C LEU A 20 -18.99 -26.50 15.02
N LEU A 21 -18.76 -25.74 16.11
CA LEU A 21 -18.06 -24.44 16.03
C LEU A 21 -16.57 -24.60 15.77
N PHE A 22 -15.95 -25.68 16.27
CA PHE A 22 -14.53 -25.98 15.98
C PHE A 22 -14.28 -26.46 14.55
N SER A 23 -15.23 -27.14 13.92
CA SER A 23 -15.09 -27.61 12.54
C SER A 23 -15.28 -26.51 11.49
N LEU A 24 -16.05 -25.46 11.78
CA LEU A 24 -16.24 -24.33 10.88
C LEU A 24 -15.00 -23.41 10.81
N SER A 25 -14.26 -23.25 11.92
CA SER A 25 -13.04 -22.44 11.94
C SER A 25 -11.84 -23.07 11.23
N THR A 26 -11.79 -24.39 11.15
CA THR A 26 -10.72 -25.10 10.42
C THR A 26 -10.96 -25.16 8.91
N LEU A 27 -12.23 -25.11 8.47
CA LEU A 27 -12.55 -25.07 7.03
C LEU A 27 -12.19 -23.70 6.40
N ALA A 28 -12.46 -22.61 7.11
CA ALA A 28 -12.15 -21.26 6.61
C ALA A 28 -10.64 -21.02 6.44
N THR A 29 -9.79 -21.58 7.31
CA THR A 29 -8.33 -21.46 7.17
C THR A 29 -7.74 -22.33 6.05
N ALA A 30 -8.33 -23.50 5.80
CA ALA A 30 -7.89 -24.38 4.72
C ALA A 30 -8.25 -23.82 3.33
N GLU A 31 -9.39 -23.17 3.19
CA GLU A 31 -9.81 -22.52 1.95
C GLU A 31 -8.89 -21.33 1.60
N SER A 32 -8.54 -20.52 2.58
CA SER A 32 -7.59 -19.41 2.43
C SER A 32 -6.20 -19.85 1.94
N ASP A 33 -5.67 -20.95 2.47
CA ASP A 33 -4.35 -21.47 2.05
C ASP A 33 -4.38 -22.06 0.63
N ALA A 34 -5.49 -22.66 0.20
CA ALA A 34 -5.66 -23.19 -1.15
C ALA A 34 -5.72 -22.06 -2.20
N VAL A 35 -6.52 -21.04 -1.97
CA VAL A 35 -6.63 -19.86 -2.85
C VAL A 35 -5.28 -19.15 -2.95
N ARG A 36 -4.58 -18.98 -1.83
CA ARG A 36 -3.23 -18.44 -1.80
C ARG A 36 -2.24 -19.24 -2.67
N ALA A 37 -2.27 -20.57 -2.59
CA ALA A 37 -1.41 -21.44 -3.41
C ALA A 37 -1.69 -21.25 -4.90
N ILE A 38 -2.95 -20.99 -5.29
CA ILE A 38 -3.31 -20.69 -6.67
C ILE A 38 -2.70 -19.36 -7.11
N TYR A 39 -2.81 -18.29 -6.31
CA TYR A 39 -2.17 -17.00 -6.63
C TYR A 39 -0.68 -17.17 -6.94
N LEU A 40 0.05 -17.87 -6.07
CA LEU A 40 1.48 -18.09 -6.22
C LEU A 40 1.84 -18.93 -7.45
N SER A 41 1.02 -19.90 -7.81
CA SER A 41 1.28 -20.79 -8.95
C SER A 41 0.80 -20.25 -10.28
N ALA A 42 -0.25 -19.44 -10.30
CA ALA A 42 -0.86 -18.88 -11.51
C ALA A 42 -0.11 -17.67 -12.07
N ALA A 43 0.65 -16.94 -11.24
CA ALA A 43 1.49 -15.84 -11.67
C ALA A 43 2.76 -16.33 -12.38
N ASN A 44 2.61 -16.94 -13.54
CA ASN A 44 3.69 -17.61 -14.27
C ASN A 44 3.92 -17.06 -15.69
N VAL A 45 3.20 -16.01 -16.06
CA VAL A 45 3.39 -15.33 -17.34
C VAL A 45 4.52 -14.31 -17.18
N PRO A 46 5.67 -14.49 -17.87
CA PRO A 46 6.79 -13.56 -17.73
C PRO A 46 6.42 -12.19 -18.34
N THR A 47 6.95 -11.13 -17.72
CA THR A 47 6.98 -9.81 -18.34
C THR A 47 8.32 -9.58 -19.02
N ASN A 48 8.54 -8.40 -19.58
CA ASN A 48 9.85 -7.99 -20.08
C ASN A 48 10.91 -7.75 -18.99
N LEU A 49 10.50 -7.71 -17.70
CA LEU A 49 11.38 -7.64 -16.54
C LEU A 49 11.43 -9.01 -15.86
N ALA A 50 12.64 -9.57 -15.72
CA ALA A 50 12.83 -10.98 -15.33
C ALA A 50 12.28 -11.36 -13.95
N ASN A 51 12.16 -10.38 -13.05
CA ASN A 51 11.70 -10.57 -11.67
C ASN A 51 10.23 -10.15 -11.45
N ILE A 52 9.52 -9.83 -12.53
CA ILE A 52 8.09 -9.48 -12.48
C ILE A 52 7.30 -10.40 -13.39
N HIS A 53 6.27 -11.00 -12.82
CA HIS A 53 5.37 -11.90 -13.51
C HIS A 53 3.95 -11.35 -13.48
N THR A 54 3.15 -11.78 -14.44
CA THR A 54 1.72 -11.50 -14.49
C THR A 54 0.93 -12.80 -14.63
N TYR A 55 -0.36 -12.71 -14.78
CA TYR A 55 -1.29 -13.83 -14.88
C TYR A 55 -1.77 -14.00 -16.32
N ALA A 56 -2.22 -15.20 -16.65
CA ALA A 56 -2.86 -15.46 -17.93
C ALA A 56 -4.13 -14.61 -18.11
N ASP A 57 -4.48 -14.32 -19.36
CA ASP A 57 -5.72 -13.63 -19.65
C ASP A 57 -6.94 -14.47 -19.26
N PRO A 58 -7.96 -13.84 -18.66
CA PRO A 58 -9.22 -14.54 -18.45
C PRO A 58 -9.89 -14.88 -19.79
N PRO A 59 -10.66 -15.98 -19.84
CA PRO A 59 -11.37 -16.36 -21.05
C PRO A 59 -12.37 -15.28 -21.48
N LYS A 60 -12.65 -15.22 -22.78
CA LYS A 60 -13.63 -14.26 -23.32
C LYS A 60 -14.97 -14.38 -22.60
N GLY A 61 -15.46 -13.27 -22.08
CA GLY A 61 -16.73 -13.21 -21.34
C GLY A 61 -16.60 -13.56 -19.86
N PHE A 62 -15.38 -13.71 -19.36
CA PHE A 62 -15.14 -13.83 -17.92
C PHE A 62 -15.78 -12.66 -17.14
N ASN A 63 -16.45 -13.00 -16.06
CA ASN A 63 -17.09 -12.01 -15.21
C ASN A 63 -16.56 -12.17 -13.76
N PRO A 64 -15.68 -11.29 -13.28
CA PRO A 64 -15.13 -11.40 -11.94
C PRO A 64 -16.19 -11.42 -10.83
N LEU A 65 -17.33 -10.74 -11.04
CA LEU A 65 -18.41 -10.70 -10.06
C LEU A 65 -19.13 -12.06 -9.88
N ALA A 66 -19.04 -12.95 -10.86
CA ALA A 66 -19.67 -14.26 -10.83
C ALA A 66 -18.65 -15.42 -10.66
N ALA A 67 -17.36 -15.13 -10.75
CA ALA A 67 -16.28 -16.11 -10.66
C ALA A 67 -16.14 -16.71 -9.25
N THR A 68 -15.59 -17.90 -9.12
CA THR A 68 -15.15 -18.44 -7.81
C THR A 68 -13.87 -17.77 -7.33
N ASP A 69 -13.50 -17.94 -6.07
CA ASP A 69 -12.25 -17.38 -5.53
C ASP A 69 -11.02 -18.01 -6.18
N GLU A 70 -11.12 -19.31 -6.59
CA GLU A 70 -10.07 -19.99 -7.34
C GLU A 70 -9.93 -19.43 -8.77
N GLU A 71 -11.03 -19.11 -9.43
CA GLU A 71 -11.01 -18.48 -10.76
C GLU A 71 -10.46 -17.06 -10.68
N LEU A 72 -10.84 -16.27 -9.65
CA LEU A 72 -10.26 -14.96 -9.41
C LEU A 72 -8.75 -15.06 -9.23
N ALA A 73 -8.28 -15.95 -8.35
CA ALA A 73 -6.86 -16.17 -8.10
C ALA A 73 -6.10 -16.64 -9.35
N THR A 74 -6.71 -17.51 -10.18
CA THR A 74 -6.10 -18.01 -11.42
C THR A 74 -5.78 -16.90 -12.42
N TYR A 75 -6.62 -15.87 -12.46
CA TYR A 75 -6.42 -14.74 -13.37
C TYR A 75 -5.89 -13.48 -12.67
N GLY A 76 -5.49 -13.58 -11.39
CA GLY A 76 -4.87 -12.51 -10.62
C GLY A 76 -5.83 -11.40 -10.18
N PHE A 77 -7.13 -11.64 -10.15
CA PHE A 77 -8.08 -10.70 -9.57
C PHE A 77 -8.06 -10.79 -8.04
N PRO A 78 -8.29 -9.68 -7.32
CA PRO A 78 -8.40 -9.71 -5.86
C PRO A 78 -9.48 -10.68 -5.37
N PRO A 79 -9.28 -11.34 -4.21
CA PRO A 79 -10.29 -12.20 -3.63
C PRO A 79 -11.55 -11.41 -3.26
N ARG A 80 -12.71 -12.05 -3.40
CA ARG A 80 -13.98 -11.38 -3.09
C ARG A 80 -14.10 -11.12 -1.57
N PRO A 81 -14.29 -9.86 -1.15
CA PRO A 81 -14.55 -9.55 0.26
C PRO A 81 -15.92 -10.12 0.71
N ASP A 82 -16.02 -10.46 1.99
CA ASP A 82 -17.31 -10.84 2.57
C ASP A 82 -18.23 -9.61 2.68
N LYS A 83 -19.31 -9.60 1.90
CA LYS A 83 -20.26 -8.48 1.82
C LYS A 83 -20.90 -8.11 3.16
N LYS A 84 -20.97 -9.03 4.13
CA LYS A 84 -21.56 -8.78 5.45
C LYS A 84 -20.52 -8.36 6.48
N ALA A 85 -19.35 -8.96 6.43
CA ALA A 85 -18.28 -8.68 7.37
C ALA A 85 -17.51 -7.40 6.99
N ASP A 86 -17.42 -7.10 5.69
CA ASP A 86 -16.65 -5.98 5.14
C ASP A 86 -17.40 -5.33 3.95
N PRO A 87 -18.54 -4.66 4.22
CA PRO A 87 -19.40 -4.10 3.18
C PRO A 87 -18.72 -2.98 2.40
N ASP A 88 -17.84 -2.20 3.02
CA ASP A 88 -17.16 -1.07 2.39
C ASP A 88 -16.11 -1.56 1.40
N HIS A 89 -15.29 -2.53 1.78
CA HIS A 89 -14.36 -3.18 0.85
C HIS A 89 -15.09 -3.89 -0.29
N TYR A 90 -16.19 -4.59 0.02
CA TYR A 90 -16.99 -5.23 -1.02
C TYR A 90 -17.50 -4.21 -2.06
N ALA A 91 -17.93 -3.03 -1.63
CA ALA A 91 -18.40 -1.99 -2.55
C ALA A 91 -17.26 -1.44 -3.45
N LEU A 92 -16.06 -1.25 -2.90
CA LEU A 92 -14.87 -0.86 -3.67
C LEU A 92 -14.49 -1.96 -4.67
N TRP A 93 -14.37 -3.21 -4.18
CA TRP A 93 -14.05 -4.37 -4.99
C TRP A 93 -15.08 -4.60 -6.11
N GLU A 94 -16.39 -4.50 -5.83
CA GLU A 94 -17.46 -4.65 -6.83
C GLU A 94 -17.34 -3.57 -7.93
N ARG A 95 -16.98 -2.34 -7.57
CA ARG A 95 -16.70 -1.26 -8.51
C ARG A 95 -15.51 -1.58 -9.39
N ALA A 96 -14.38 -1.96 -8.80
CA ALA A 96 -13.17 -2.35 -9.49
C ALA A 96 -13.43 -3.53 -10.44
N MET A 97 -14.03 -4.61 -9.94
CA MET A 97 -14.35 -5.78 -10.77
C MET A 97 -15.35 -5.49 -11.90
N THR A 98 -16.18 -4.47 -11.74
CA THR A 98 -17.07 -3.99 -12.80
C THR A 98 -16.29 -3.18 -13.85
N ALA A 99 -15.29 -2.43 -13.46
CA ALA A 99 -14.48 -1.59 -14.32
C ALA A 99 -13.37 -2.37 -15.06
N ALA A 100 -12.86 -3.47 -14.52
CA ALA A 100 -11.77 -4.28 -15.09
C ALA A 100 -12.15 -4.91 -16.46
N LYS A 101 -11.91 -4.19 -17.55
CA LYS A 101 -12.28 -4.59 -18.92
C LYS A 101 -11.09 -4.81 -19.82
N ILE A 102 -10.04 -4.01 -19.68
CA ILE A 102 -8.90 -3.99 -20.59
C ILE A 102 -7.66 -4.39 -19.80
N ARG A 103 -7.22 -5.65 -19.94
CA ARG A 103 -5.93 -6.04 -19.38
C ARG A 103 -4.81 -5.43 -20.21
N TRP A 104 -3.89 -4.76 -19.52
CA TRP A 104 -2.75 -4.13 -20.17
C TRP A 104 -1.64 -5.16 -20.48
N HIS A 105 -1.08 -5.11 -21.70
CA HIS A 105 -0.05 -6.05 -22.19
C HIS A 105 1.23 -5.34 -22.66
N GLY A 106 1.39 -4.06 -22.36
CA GLY A 106 2.59 -3.33 -22.75
C GLY A 106 3.80 -3.69 -21.89
N ASP A 107 4.97 -3.22 -22.31
CA ASP A 107 6.21 -3.41 -21.58
C ASP A 107 6.24 -2.57 -20.30
N LEU A 108 6.65 -3.20 -19.20
CA LEU A 108 7.01 -2.50 -17.98
C LEU A 108 8.30 -1.69 -18.20
N LYS A 109 8.36 -0.52 -17.60
CA LYS A 109 9.58 0.29 -17.62
C LYS A 109 10.12 0.41 -16.20
N PRO A 110 11.44 0.23 -15.96
CA PRO A 110 12.03 0.55 -14.68
C PRO A 110 11.67 1.98 -14.30
N ALA A 111 11.23 2.19 -13.07
CA ALA A 111 11.02 3.53 -12.56
C ALA A 111 12.38 4.22 -12.30
N PRO A 112 12.47 5.56 -12.35
CA PRO A 112 13.72 6.30 -12.34
C PRO A 112 14.65 6.03 -11.15
N SER A 113 14.21 5.40 -10.09
CA SER A 113 15.00 5.14 -8.89
C SER A 113 15.30 3.66 -8.65
N SER A 114 15.30 2.83 -9.68
CA SER A 114 15.65 1.41 -9.56
C SER A 114 17.16 1.15 -9.40
N GLY A 115 17.95 2.17 -9.11
CA GLY A 115 19.38 2.05 -8.77
C GLY A 115 19.55 1.51 -7.36
N HIS A 116 20.24 0.41 -7.23
CA HIS A 116 20.63 -0.35 -6.04
C HIS A 116 20.46 0.39 -4.71
N GLY A 117 19.46 0.01 -3.94
CA GLY A 117 19.24 0.56 -2.61
C GLY A 117 20.50 0.48 -1.78
N MET A 118 21.16 1.60 -1.58
CA MET A 118 22.10 1.69 -0.48
C MET A 118 21.28 1.63 0.79
N MET A 119 21.37 0.51 1.50
CA MET A 119 21.11 0.51 2.93
C MET A 119 22.00 1.64 3.49
N ILE A 120 21.39 2.74 3.90
CA ILE A 120 22.11 3.75 4.66
C ILE A 120 22.56 3.04 5.93
N PRO A 121 23.88 2.92 6.21
CA PRO A 121 24.32 2.20 7.39
C PRO A 121 23.65 2.83 8.62
N ALA A 122 23.09 2.01 9.49
CA ALA A 122 22.67 2.43 10.81
C ALA A 122 23.87 3.04 11.53
N GLY A 123 23.99 4.37 11.53
CA GLY A 123 25.15 5.09 12.06
C GLY A 123 25.45 6.41 11.38
N SER A 124 24.84 6.75 10.24
CA SER A 124 24.99 8.09 9.69
C SER A 124 24.18 9.07 10.56
N SER A 125 24.91 9.90 11.30
CA SER A 125 24.45 10.80 12.36
C SER A 125 23.62 12.01 11.88
N HIS A 126 22.92 11.92 10.74
CA HIS A 126 22.21 13.05 10.15
C HIS A 126 20.71 12.84 9.93
N ALA A 127 20.17 11.66 10.22
CA ALA A 127 18.75 11.53 10.49
C ALA A 127 18.54 11.80 11.97
N GLN A 128 18.60 13.03 12.40
CA GLN A 128 18.05 13.37 13.72
C GLN A 128 16.56 13.22 13.61
N PRO A 129 15.91 12.28 14.34
CA PRO A 129 14.50 12.39 14.61
C PRO A 129 14.38 13.74 15.31
N VAL A 130 13.63 14.67 14.76
CA VAL A 130 13.08 15.74 15.58
C VAL A 130 12.05 15.03 16.44
N GLU A 131 12.57 14.32 17.44
CA GLU A 131 11.81 13.88 18.57
C GLU A 131 11.36 15.16 19.26
N GLN A 132 10.17 15.63 18.93
CA GLN A 132 9.47 16.49 19.84
C GLN A 132 9.18 15.62 21.07
N ALA A 133 10.22 15.52 21.91
CA ALA A 133 10.18 14.88 23.19
C ALA A 133 9.18 15.62 24.09
N GLN A 134 7.93 15.22 24.01
CA GLN A 134 6.99 15.39 25.09
C GLN A 134 6.61 14.00 25.58
N ALA A 135 7.31 13.59 26.62
CA ALA A 135 7.01 12.39 27.40
C ALA A 135 5.68 12.56 28.14
N GLN A 136 4.57 12.49 27.40
CA GLN A 136 3.27 12.14 27.95
C GLN A 136 2.85 10.81 27.32
N PRO A 137 2.16 9.91 28.05
CA PRO A 137 1.58 8.73 27.45
C PRO A 137 0.58 9.20 26.38
N GLN A 138 1.01 9.18 25.12
CA GLN A 138 0.20 9.63 24.00
C GLN A 138 -0.92 8.62 23.80
N SER A 139 -2.14 9.05 24.04
CA SER A 139 -3.34 8.28 23.75
C SER A 139 -3.74 8.33 22.27
N GLY A 140 -2.93 8.96 21.41
CA GLY A 140 -3.19 9.19 19.98
C GLY A 140 -2.05 8.70 19.07
N PRO A 141 -2.16 8.98 17.76
CA PRO A 141 -1.14 8.63 16.76
C PRO A 141 0.23 9.21 17.07
N LYS A 142 1.29 8.45 16.77
CA LYS A 142 2.66 8.95 16.82
C LYS A 142 2.90 9.86 15.62
N GLN A 143 3.74 10.88 15.82
CA GLN A 143 4.11 11.86 14.79
C GLN A 143 5.60 11.70 14.45
N TRP A 144 5.92 11.66 13.16
CA TRP A 144 7.29 11.57 12.68
C TRP A 144 7.52 12.58 11.55
N SER A 145 8.75 13.02 11.42
CA SER A 145 9.18 13.87 10.30
C SER A 145 10.35 13.21 9.57
N ASN A 146 10.33 13.23 8.25
CA ASN A 146 11.42 12.73 7.40
C ASN A 146 11.44 13.45 6.06
N ILE A 147 12.53 13.30 5.31
CA ILE A 147 12.73 13.98 4.02
C ILE A 147 12.15 13.23 2.82
N SER A 148 11.66 12.01 3.00
CA SER A 148 11.35 11.13 1.87
C SER A 148 9.87 10.78 1.73
N GLY A 149 9.08 10.83 2.81
CA GLY A 149 7.70 10.38 2.74
C GLY A 149 6.77 11.13 3.68
N SER A 150 5.52 11.27 3.26
CA SER A 150 4.39 11.74 4.06
C SER A 150 3.24 10.78 3.94
N GLY A 151 2.50 10.55 5.01
CA GLY A 151 1.36 9.66 4.98
C GLY A 151 1.04 9.03 6.32
N VAL A 152 0.38 7.89 6.26
CA VAL A 152 -0.03 7.11 7.43
C VAL A 152 0.55 5.72 7.37
N VAL A 153 1.06 5.26 8.49
CA VAL A 153 1.54 3.90 8.71
C VAL A 153 0.77 3.29 9.87
N LEU A 154 0.27 2.10 9.68
CA LEU A 154 -0.32 1.29 10.76
C LEU A 154 0.70 0.24 11.20
N ASP A 155 0.99 0.17 12.48
CA ASP A 155 1.87 -0.83 13.10
C ASP A 155 1.04 -1.82 13.92
N ASN A 156 0.97 -3.08 13.52
CA ASN A 156 0.27 -4.12 14.29
C ASN A 156 1.15 -4.81 15.35
N GLY A 157 2.42 -4.44 15.44
CA GLY A 157 3.36 -4.90 16.46
C GLY A 157 3.91 -6.32 16.27
N VAL A 158 3.61 -7.01 15.17
CA VAL A 158 4.17 -8.35 14.92
C VAL A 158 5.67 -8.26 14.64
N LYS A 159 6.42 -9.30 15.06
CA LYS A 159 7.89 -9.34 14.89
C LYS A 159 8.34 -10.39 13.87
N LYS A 160 7.41 -11.21 13.41
CA LYS A 160 7.61 -12.23 12.38
C LYS A 160 6.28 -12.53 11.73
N TRP A 161 6.30 -13.04 10.52
CA TRP A 161 5.09 -13.44 9.83
C TRP A 161 4.24 -14.40 10.66
N ASN A 162 2.96 -14.11 10.74
CA ASN A 162 1.95 -14.94 11.38
C ASN A 162 0.65 -14.84 10.56
N ASN A 163 0.23 -15.96 9.99
CA ASN A 163 -0.95 -16.04 9.13
C ASN A 163 -2.25 -15.48 9.73
N LYS A 164 -2.29 -15.22 11.05
CA LYS A 164 -3.48 -14.68 11.72
C LYS A 164 -3.38 -13.19 12.03
N THR A 165 -2.20 -12.71 12.36
CA THR A 165 -2.03 -11.37 12.93
C THR A 165 -1.26 -10.40 12.04
N SER A 166 -0.46 -10.92 11.09
CA SER A 166 0.21 -10.09 10.09
C SER A 166 -0.81 -9.44 9.15
N PHE A 167 -0.51 -8.24 8.69
CA PHE A 167 -1.22 -7.67 7.55
C PHE A 167 -0.95 -8.54 6.33
N ASN A 168 -2.02 -8.96 5.68
CA ASN A 168 -1.95 -9.76 4.47
C ASN A 168 -2.66 -9.10 3.29
N ASP A 169 -3.56 -8.16 3.55
CA ASP A 169 -4.25 -7.41 2.50
C ASP A 169 -4.23 -5.91 2.82
N ILE A 170 -4.05 -5.10 1.81
CA ILE A 170 -4.17 -3.64 1.86
C ILE A 170 -4.81 -3.15 0.56
N TRP A 171 -5.71 -2.18 0.66
CA TRP A 171 -6.35 -1.59 -0.52
C TRP A 171 -6.64 -0.11 -0.34
N THR A 172 -6.79 0.56 -1.46
CA THR A 172 -7.23 1.94 -1.53
C THR A 172 -7.63 2.34 -2.95
N GLU A 173 -8.40 3.40 -3.07
CA GLU A 173 -8.50 4.20 -4.29
C GLU A 173 -7.66 5.47 -4.13
N ILE A 174 -6.95 5.84 -5.19
CA ILE A 174 -6.11 7.03 -5.26
C ILE A 174 -6.72 7.94 -6.33
N SER A 175 -7.07 9.18 -5.97
CA SER A 175 -7.33 10.20 -6.98
C SER A 175 -6.00 10.62 -7.58
N VAL A 176 -5.79 10.34 -8.87
CA VAL A 176 -4.54 10.69 -9.56
C VAL A 176 -4.35 12.21 -9.50
N PRO A 177 -3.29 12.71 -8.84
CA PRO A 177 -3.14 14.15 -8.63
C PRO A 177 -2.74 14.89 -9.90
N VAL A 178 -2.98 16.20 -9.92
CA VAL A 178 -2.31 17.09 -10.87
C VAL A 178 -0.92 17.39 -10.33
N ALA A 179 0.12 16.95 -11.01
CA ALA A 179 1.51 17.24 -10.65
C ALA A 179 2.05 18.40 -11.48
N GLN A 180 2.85 19.26 -10.85
CA GLN A 180 3.49 20.41 -11.46
C GLN A 180 4.86 20.68 -10.83
N LEU A 181 5.64 21.57 -11.41
CA LEU A 181 6.88 22.03 -10.80
C LEU A 181 6.59 22.72 -9.45
N PRO A 182 7.47 22.63 -8.46
CA PRO A 182 7.38 23.40 -7.23
C PRO A 182 7.35 24.90 -7.52
N PHE A 183 6.69 25.68 -6.66
CA PHE A 183 6.39 27.10 -6.88
C PHE A 183 7.61 28.02 -7.09
N ASP A 184 8.79 27.63 -6.65
CA ASP A 184 10.00 28.48 -6.67
C ASP A 184 10.93 28.21 -7.85
N ASN A 185 10.55 27.40 -8.80
CA ASN A 185 11.44 27.11 -9.94
C ASN A 185 11.58 28.26 -10.96
N THR A 186 11.64 29.51 -10.45
CA THR A 186 11.92 30.68 -11.26
C THR A 186 13.39 30.86 -11.61
N THR A 187 14.31 30.14 -10.92
CA THR A 187 15.77 30.30 -11.06
C THR A 187 16.45 29.20 -11.86
N GLY A 188 15.70 28.35 -12.51
CA GLY A 188 16.21 27.29 -13.37
C GLY A 188 16.04 25.90 -12.75
N CYS A 189 15.27 25.10 -13.46
CA CYS A 189 15.15 23.68 -13.20
C CYS A 189 16.52 23.02 -13.34
N THR A 190 17.02 22.45 -12.26
CA THR A 190 18.37 21.85 -12.22
C THR A 190 18.32 20.33 -12.24
N ALA A 191 17.16 19.75 -11.98
CA ALA A 191 16.94 18.32 -12.05
C ALA A 191 16.27 17.93 -13.38
N PRO A 192 16.59 16.77 -13.94
CA PRO A 192 15.96 16.31 -15.17
C PRO A 192 14.43 16.13 -15.00
N ASP A 193 14.01 15.66 -13.82
CA ASP A 193 12.60 15.40 -13.50
C ASP A 193 12.33 15.56 -12.01
N TYR A 194 11.07 15.85 -11.68
CA TYR A 194 10.50 15.91 -10.33
C TYR A 194 9.50 14.78 -10.18
N PHE A 195 9.55 14.04 -9.09
CA PHE A 195 8.75 12.83 -8.90
C PHE A 195 7.89 12.88 -7.66
N SER A 196 6.73 12.25 -7.73
CA SER A 196 5.88 11.91 -6.59
C SER A 196 5.30 10.52 -6.80
N LEU A 197 5.43 9.67 -5.81
CA LEU A 197 4.81 8.35 -5.76
C LEU A 197 3.69 8.37 -4.73
N SER A 198 2.46 8.18 -5.17
CA SER A 198 1.29 7.99 -4.31
C SER A 198 1.00 6.50 -4.24
N LEU A 199 1.21 5.87 -3.09
CA LEU A 199 1.19 4.41 -3.00
C LEU A 199 0.56 3.86 -1.73
N ALA A 200 0.03 2.65 -1.83
CA ALA A 200 -0.22 1.74 -0.72
C ALA A 200 0.90 0.69 -0.65
N GLY A 201 1.23 0.22 0.55
CA GLY A 201 2.30 -0.77 0.69
C GLY A 201 2.26 -1.55 2.00
N ILE A 202 2.90 -2.71 1.99
CA ILE A 202 3.05 -3.60 3.14
C ILE A 202 4.52 -3.70 3.52
N ASP A 203 4.80 -3.64 4.82
CA ASP A 203 6.13 -3.66 5.43
C ASP A 203 7.04 -2.50 4.97
N GLY A 204 8.35 -2.61 5.16
CA GLY A 204 9.34 -1.64 4.69
C GLY A 204 10.04 -0.83 5.80
N GLU A 205 9.70 -1.02 7.07
CA GLU A 205 10.41 -0.33 8.16
C GLU A 205 11.70 -1.08 8.55
N VAL A 206 12.76 -0.33 8.75
CA VAL A 206 13.96 -0.84 9.44
C VAL A 206 13.69 -0.83 10.95
N ILE A 207 13.57 -2.02 11.55
CA ILE A 207 13.36 -2.18 12.98
C ILE A 207 14.50 -1.50 13.75
N GLY A 208 14.17 -0.45 14.51
CA GLY A 208 15.08 0.19 15.47
C GLY A 208 15.70 1.53 15.07
N GLY A 209 15.23 2.17 14.00
CA GLY A 209 15.65 3.52 13.59
C GLY A 209 14.47 4.41 13.25
N PRO A 210 14.70 5.71 12.97
CA PRO A 210 13.67 6.55 12.39
C PRO A 210 13.19 5.92 11.09
N PRO A 211 11.89 6.00 10.80
CA PRO A 211 11.28 5.26 9.71
C PRO A 211 11.78 5.78 8.36
N PHE A 212 12.74 5.09 7.77
CA PHE A 212 12.94 5.13 6.34
C PHE A 212 11.98 4.12 5.74
N PHE A 213 10.78 4.59 5.41
CA PHE A 213 9.77 3.75 4.82
C PHE A 213 9.96 3.70 3.31
N LEU A 214 10.49 2.62 2.85
CA LEU A 214 10.18 2.13 1.53
C LEU A 214 9.32 0.89 1.76
N PRO A 215 8.03 0.91 1.43
CA PRO A 215 7.22 -0.28 1.55
C PRO A 215 7.86 -1.44 0.79
N GLN A 216 7.92 -2.61 1.41
CA GLN A 216 8.55 -3.77 0.80
C GLN A 216 7.78 -4.20 -0.44
N GLU A 217 6.46 -4.34 -0.33
CA GLU A 217 5.53 -4.54 -1.43
C GLU A 217 4.66 -3.30 -1.55
N ASN A 218 4.55 -2.74 -2.75
CA ASN A 218 3.83 -1.50 -2.93
C ASN A 218 3.26 -1.36 -4.35
N ALA A 219 2.16 -0.59 -4.46
CA ALA A 219 1.58 -0.22 -5.75
C ALA A 219 0.83 1.12 -5.64
N GLY A 220 0.72 1.82 -6.75
CA GLY A 220 0.07 3.12 -6.79
C GLY A 220 0.31 3.87 -8.08
N VAL A 221 0.53 5.18 -7.98
CA VAL A 221 0.72 6.09 -9.11
C VAL A 221 2.05 6.83 -8.99
N LEU A 222 2.84 6.78 -10.05
CA LEU A 222 4.00 7.63 -10.26
C LEU A 222 3.58 8.86 -11.05
N SER A 223 3.89 10.03 -10.54
CA SER A 223 3.80 11.31 -11.26
C SER A 223 5.22 11.84 -11.49
N ALA A 224 5.55 12.23 -12.71
CA ALA A 224 6.81 12.83 -13.06
C ALA A 224 6.60 14.12 -13.86
N VAL A 225 7.35 15.18 -13.50
CA VAL A 225 7.24 16.52 -14.13
C VAL A 225 8.61 16.95 -14.61
N ASP A 226 8.74 17.30 -15.87
CA ASP A 226 9.98 17.82 -16.44
C ASP A 226 10.13 19.35 -16.28
N CYS A 227 11.29 19.87 -16.67
CA CYS A 227 11.57 21.30 -16.62
C CYS A 227 10.70 22.18 -17.54
N ALA A 228 9.98 21.60 -18.48
CA ALA A 228 8.99 22.30 -19.28
C ALA A 228 7.60 22.34 -18.62
N ASN A 229 7.50 21.86 -17.38
CA ASN A 229 6.26 21.63 -16.64
C ASN A 229 5.31 20.67 -17.37
N SER A 230 5.88 19.73 -18.12
CA SER A 230 5.15 18.64 -18.76
C SER A 230 5.10 17.46 -17.81
N ALA A 231 3.90 17.01 -17.45
CA ALA A 231 3.70 15.91 -16.51
C ALA A 231 3.29 14.64 -17.22
N VAL A 232 3.82 13.52 -16.73
CA VAL A 232 3.44 12.16 -17.13
C VAL A 232 3.08 11.34 -15.90
N TYR A 233 2.14 10.40 -16.07
CA TYR A 233 1.62 9.60 -14.96
C TYR A 233 1.53 8.15 -15.37
N TYR A 234 1.89 7.26 -14.46
CA TYR A 234 1.87 5.82 -14.71
C TYR A 234 1.35 5.06 -13.50
N ALA A 235 0.60 4.00 -13.74
CA ALA A 235 0.44 2.94 -12.77
C ALA A 235 1.80 2.39 -12.38
N TYR A 236 1.99 2.08 -11.11
CA TYR A 236 3.27 1.74 -10.52
C TYR A 236 3.13 0.49 -9.66
N VAL A 237 4.11 -0.39 -9.73
CA VAL A 237 4.27 -1.55 -8.84
C VAL A 237 5.73 -1.69 -8.41
N GLY A 238 5.95 -2.09 -7.17
CA GLY A 238 7.29 -2.19 -6.62
C GLY A 238 7.43 -3.23 -5.52
N TRP A 239 8.66 -3.74 -5.42
CA TRP A 239 9.14 -4.55 -4.30
C TRP A 239 10.52 -4.06 -3.90
N GLU A 240 10.66 -3.60 -2.64
CA GLU A 240 11.93 -3.01 -2.16
C GLU A 240 12.52 -2.01 -3.17
N ASN A 241 13.61 -2.40 -3.81
CA ASN A 241 14.36 -1.58 -4.77
C ASN A 241 14.01 -1.87 -6.23
N THR A 242 13.04 -2.74 -6.49
CA THR A 242 12.56 -3.05 -7.84
C THR A 242 11.27 -2.30 -8.09
N TRP A 243 11.35 -1.22 -8.87
CA TRP A 243 10.24 -0.34 -9.14
C TRP A 243 9.95 -0.26 -10.63
N SER A 244 8.71 -0.39 -10.98
CA SER A 244 8.31 -0.47 -12.38
C SER A 244 7.02 0.29 -12.64
N THR A 245 6.99 1.01 -13.76
CA THR A 245 5.78 1.63 -14.28
C THR A 245 5.12 0.69 -15.28
N ALA A 246 3.79 0.60 -15.19
CA ALA A 246 2.98 -0.19 -16.08
C ALA A 246 2.30 0.70 -17.14
N PHE A 247 1.01 0.91 -17.06
CA PHE A 247 0.25 1.68 -18.05
C PHE A 247 0.13 3.16 -17.65
N PRO A 248 -0.07 4.05 -18.66
CA PRO A 248 -0.31 5.45 -18.38
C PRO A 248 -1.69 5.66 -17.72
N VAL A 249 -1.75 6.62 -16.81
CA VAL A 249 -2.98 7.14 -16.20
C VAL A 249 -3.02 8.66 -16.39
N ASN A 250 -4.15 9.32 -16.10
CA ASN A 250 -4.28 10.74 -16.28
C ASN A 250 -4.66 11.45 -14.97
N PRO A 251 -4.34 12.73 -14.80
CA PRO A 251 -4.81 13.51 -13.67
C PRO A 251 -6.34 13.49 -13.58
N GLY A 252 -6.85 13.25 -12.39
CA GLY A 252 -8.28 13.14 -12.14
C GLY A 252 -8.86 11.73 -12.32
N ASP A 253 -8.11 10.78 -12.87
CA ASP A 253 -8.51 9.39 -12.89
C ASP A 253 -8.62 8.84 -11.46
N ILE A 254 -9.46 7.84 -11.26
CA ILE A 254 -9.58 7.09 -10.03
C ILE A 254 -8.82 5.78 -10.21
N PHE A 255 -7.77 5.62 -9.44
CA PHE A 255 -6.88 4.47 -9.49
C PHE A 255 -7.12 3.57 -8.27
N TYR A 256 -7.47 2.31 -8.51
CA TYR A 256 -7.62 1.30 -7.46
C TYR A 256 -6.37 0.43 -7.37
N THR A 257 -5.95 0.12 -6.15
CA THR A 257 -4.90 -0.86 -5.90
C THR A 257 -5.24 -1.74 -4.71
N GLU A 258 -4.91 -3.02 -4.83
CA GLU A 258 -5.02 -4.00 -3.76
C GLU A 258 -3.78 -4.91 -3.76
N LEU A 259 -3.16 -5.06 -2.60
CA LEU A 259 -1.95 -5.87 -2.38
C LEU A 259 -2.28 -7.06 -1.49
N HIS A 260 -1.71 -8.22 -1.83
CA HIS A 260 -1.82 -9.45 -1.07
C HIS A 260 -0.44 -9.97 -0.69
N ALA A 261 -0.10 -9.87 0.59
CA ALA A 261 1.14 -10.38 1.14
C ALA A 261 1.01 -11.86 1.51
N PHE A 262 1.99 -12.65 1.12
CA PHE A 262 2.03 -14.07 1.43
C PHE A 262 3.07 -14.44 2.49
N GLY A 263 3.85 -13.48 2.93
CA GLY A 263 4.76 -13.57 4.06
C GLY A 263 6.03 -14.39 3.86
N GLY A 264 7.01 -14.13 4.68
CA GLY A 264 8.32 -14.75 4.56
C GLY A 264 8.99 -14.39 3.24
N CYS A 265 9.48 -15.39 2.53
CA CYS A 265 10.14 -15.24 1.24
C CYS A 265 9.19 -15.52 0.05
N ASN A 266 7.89 -15.51 0.25
CA ASN A 266 6.95 -15.66 -0.85
C ASN A 266 6.76 -14.34 -1.58
N ASN A 267 6.49 -14.42 -2.87
CA ASN A 267 6.12 -13.27 -3.69
C ASN A 267 4.77 -12.73 -3.21
N GLY A 268 4.61 -11.40 -3.23
CA GLY A 268 3.32 -10.77 -3.06
C GLY A 268 2.57 -10.64 -4.39
N SER A 269 1.34 -10.16 -4.34
CA SER A 269 0.52 -9.88 -5.52
C SER A 269 -0.07 -8.48 -5.44
N ALA A 270 0.12 -7.69 -6.50
CA ALA A 270 -0.43 -6.35 -6.64
C ALA A 270 -1.44 -6.32 -7.80
N PHE A 271 -2.69 -6.01 -7.50
CA PHE A 271 -3.71 -5.65 -8.48
C PHE A 271 -3.74 -4.13 -8.62
N VAL A 272 -3.68 -3.64 -9.84
CA VAL A 272 -3.69 -2.21 -10.19
C VAL A 272 -4.69 -1.95 -11.30
N GLU A 273 -5.50 -0.90 -11.14
CA GLU A 273 -6.56 -0.60 -12.09
C GLU A 273 -6.86 0.90 -12.16
N ASP A 274 -6.96 1.42 -13.35
CA ASP A 274 -7.56 2.72 -13.63
C ASP A 274 -9.06 2.53 -13.92
N LEU A 275 -9.88 2.90 -12.95
CA LEU A 275 -11.35 2.77 -13.02
C LEU A 275 -11.96 3.69 -14.07
N THR A 276 -11.25 4.73 -14.49
CA THR A 276 -11.71 5.71 -15.50
C THR A 276 -11.51 5.18 -16.90
N THR A 277 -10.31 4.64 -17.19
CA THR A 277 -9.98 4.08 -18.50
C THR A 277 -10.31 2.60 -18.62
N LEU A 278 -10.73 1.96 -17.52
CA LEU A 278 -11.08 0.54 -17.43
C LEU A 278 -9.87 -0.39 -17.71
N THR A 279 -8.66 0.11 -17.49
CA THR A 279 -7.40 -0.59 -17.75
C THR A 279 -6.85 -1.17 -16.45
N TYR A 280 -6.51 -2.46 -16.44
CA TYR A 280 -6.00 -3.12 -15.26
C TYR A 280 -4.86 -4.09 -15.58
N ASN A 281 -4.12 -4.48 -14.56
CA ASN A 281 -3.30 -5.69 -14.56
C ASN A 281 -3.00 -6.13 -13.12
N SER A 282 -2.45 -7.33 -12.99
CA SER A 282 -1.99 -7.91 -11.75
C SER A 282 -0.56 -8.38 -11.91
N TYR A 283 0.25 -8.14 -10.92
CA TYR A 283 1.67 -8.48 -10.94
C TYR A 283 2.06 -9.22 -9.67
N THR A 284 2.97 -10.16 -9.80
CA THR A 284 3.79 -10.66 -8.69
C THR A 284 5.22 -10.25 -8.93
N ILE A 285 5.90 -9.86 -7.86
CA ILE A 285 7.30 -9.46 -7.91
C ILE A 285 8.09 -10.47 -7.09
N ASP A 286 9.16 -11.01 -7.65
CA ASP A 286 9.98 -12.00 -6.99
C ASP A 286 10.61 -11.40 -5.73
N ASN A 287 10.36 -12.04 -4.59
CA ASN A 287 10.99 -11.68 -3.34
C ASN A 287 12.40 -12.28 -3.28
N PRO A 288 13.45 -11.45 -3.30
CA PRO A 288 14.84 -11.97 -3.23
C PRO A 288 15.17 -12.55 -1.85
N CYS A 289 14.26 -12.47 -0.89
CA CYS A 289 14.42 -12.95 0.48
C CYS A 289 15.58 -12.28 1.26
N SER A 290 16.04 -11.15 0.81
CA SER A 290 16.99 -10.31 1.56
C SER A 290 16.32 -9.74 2.82
N LEU A 291 15.05 -9.39 2.73
CA LEU A 291 14.19 -8.97 3.83
C LEU A 291 12.88 -9.76 3.79
N PRO A 292 12.74 -10.81 4.62
CA PRO A 292 11.50 -11.58 4.68
C PRO A 292 10.32 -10.70 5.09
N GLN A 293 9.22 -10.79 4.35
CA GLN A 293 7.99 -10.05 4.64
C GLN A 293 7.38 -10.54 5.97
N ILE A 294 7.07 -9.63 6.87
CA ILE A 294 6.53 -9.94 8.20
C ILE A 294 5.08 -9.48 8.38
N GLY A 295 4.57 -8.60 7.51
CA GLY A 295 3.21 -8.06 7.55
C GLY A 295 2.96 -7.22 8.80
N ARG A 296 3.95 -6.46 9.24
CA ARG A 296 3.86 -5.59 10.41
C ARG A 296 3.25 -4.25 10.10
N PHE A 297 3.62 -3.68 8.96
CA PHE A 297 3.24 -2.32 8.59
C PHE A 297 2.28 -2.32 7.40
N ALA A 298 1.30 -1.42 7.43
CA ALA A 298 0.45 -1.09 6.30
C ALA A 298 0.53 0.42 6.08
N ASN A 299 0.82 0.83 4.84
CA ASN A 299 1.23 2.19 4.52
C ASN A 299 0.35 2.79 3.42
N TRP A 300 -0.04 4.06 3.56
CA TRP A 300 -0.58 4.92 2.51
C TRP A 300 0.21 6.21 2.54
N ILE A 301 1.09 6.36 1.58
CA ILE A 301 2.09 7.42 1.61
C ILE A 301 2.28 8.07 0.25
N VAL A 302 2.67 9.32 0.28
CA VAL A 302 3.35 10.00 -0.80
C VAL A 302 4.83 9.88 -0.56
N TRP A 303 5.53 9.35 -1.55
CA TRP A 303 6.95 9.07 -1.46
C TRP A 303 7.74 9.89 -2.49
N ARG A 304 8.84 10.45 -2.04
CA ARG A 304 9.87 11.08 -2.86
C ARG A 304 10.93 10.01 -3.18
N PRO A 305 11.06 9.57 -4.44
CA PRO A 305 12.06 8.56 -4.78
C PRO A 305 13.45 8.96 -4.31
N CYS A 306 14.27 7.98 -3.90
CA CYS A 306 15.59 8.25 -3.40
C CYS A 306 16.64 7.32 -4.01
N CYS A 307 17.85 7.66 -3.69
CA CYS A 307 19.08 6.87 -3.69
C CYS A 307 19.92 6.98 -4.95
N ASP A 308 19.45 7.59 -6.02
CA ASP A 308 20.20 7.92 -7.24
C ASP A 308 19.87 9.33 -7.79
N GLY A 309 19.09 10.12 -7.04
CA GLY A 309 18.74 11.50 -7.38
C GLY A 309 19.82 12.52 -7.02
N PRO A 310 19.65 13.78 -7.46
CA PRO A 310 20.62 14.85 -7.23
C PRO A 310 20.60 15.48 -5.83
N GLY A 311 19.58 15.19 -5.03
CA GLY A 311 19.40 15.76 -3.70
C GLY A 311 20.17 15.04 -2.61
N PRO A 312 20.05 15.48 -1.34
CA PRO A 312 20.60 14.81 -0.19
C PRO A 312 20.16 13.35 -0.13
N TYR A 313 21.10 12.47 0.23
CA TYR A 313 20.89 11.00 0.24
C TYR A 313 20.42 10.41 -1.09
N GLY A 314 20.68 11.09 -2.22
CA GLY A 314 20.21 10.66 -3.53
C GLY A 314 18.69 10.83 -3.73
N ALA A 315 18.04 11.70 -2.96
CA ALA A 315 16.62 11.96 -3.15
C ALA A 315 16.35 12.73 -4.45
N TRP A 316 15.29 12.33 -5.17
CA TRP A 316 14.79 13.08 -6.31
C TRP A 316 13.97 14.27 -5.83
N PRO A 317 13.94 15.38 -6.56
CA PRO A 317 13.06 16.48 -6.23
C PRO A 317 11.59 16.05 -6.21
N LEU A 318 10.83 16.53 -5.23
CA LEU A 318 9.40 16.26 -5.14
C LEU A 318 8.62 17.09 -6.16
N ALA A 319 7.75 16.43 -6.95
CA ALA A 319 6.74 17.13 -7.72
C ALA A 319 5.66 17.70 -6.78
N ASN A 320 5.22 18.94 -7.04
CA ASN A 320 4.09 19.49 -6.32
C ASN A 320 2.78 18.88 -6.83
N THR A 321 2.10 18.12 -6.01
CA THR A 321 0.86 17.42 -6.34
C THR A 321 -0.40 18.14 -5.83
N ILE A 322 -0.28 19.33 -5.24
CA ILE A 322 -1.36 20.14 -4.66
C ILE A 322 -2.12 19.37 -3.57
N GLY A 323 -2.60 18.17 -3.87
CA GLY A 323 -3.25 17.28 -2.91
C GLY A 323 -3.52 15.90 -3.49
N ILE A 324 -3.44 14.90 -2.63
CA ILE A 324 -3.64 13.49 -2.97
C ILE A 324 -4.67 12.91 -2.00
N SER A 325 -5.66 12.22 -2.56
CA SER A 325 -6.68 11.51 -1.78
C SER A 325 -6.45 10.01 -1.88
N PHE A 326 -6.49 9.36 -0.71
CA PHE A 326 -6.60 7.91 -0.58
C PHE A 326 -7.96 7.61 0.02
N GLU A 327 -8.81 6.93 -0.71
CA GLU A 327 -10.15 6.54 -0.27
C GLU A 327 -10.24 5.03 -0.03
N GLY A 328 -11.02 4.63 0.97
CA GLY A 328 -11.10 3.24 1.37
C GLY A 328 -9.79 2.67 1.93
N ALA A 329 -8.86 3.54 2.37
CA ALA A 329 -7.52 3.22 2.85
C ALA A 329 -7.57 2.28 4.06
N THR A 330 -7.51 0.99 3.81
CA THR A 330 -7.75 -0.06 4.80
C THR A 330 -6.76 -1.22 4.63
N ALA A 331 -6.35 -1.79 5.76
CA ALA A 331 -5.60 -3.04 5.81
C ALA A 331 -6.37 -4.11 6.58
N LYS A 332 -6.12 -5.37 6.23
CA LYS A 332 -6.73 -6.53 6.90
C LYS A 332 -5.63 -7.49 7.31
N ASN A 333 -5.79 -8.10 8.47
CA ASN A 333 -4.92 -9.20 8.90
C ASN A 333 -5.58 -10.57 8.62
N GLY A 334 -4.81 -11.64 8.74
CA GLY A 334 -5.28 -12.98 8.45
C GLY A 334 -6.41 -13.51 9.34
N ASN A 335 -6.79 -12.81 10.43
CA ASN A 335 -8.00 -13.06 11.20
C ASN A 335 -9.22 -12.31 10.65
N GLY A 336 -9.07 -11.55 9.57
CA GLY A 336 -10.13 -10.71 9.02
C GLY A 336 -10.37 -9.40 9.78
N LYS A 337 -9.49 -9.03 10.73
CA LYS A 337 -9.61 -7.75 11.43
C LYS A 337 -9.16 -6.61 10.54
N LEU A 338 -10.01 -5.57 10.45
CA LEU A 338 -9.77 -4.37 9.66
C LEU A 338 -9.06 -3.29 10.48
N PHE A 339 -8.23 -2.53 9.79
CA PHE A 339 -7.46 -1.40 10.32
C PHE A 339 -7.53 -0.26 9.31
N TYR A 340 -7.77 0.95 9.77
CA TYR A 340 -8.10 2.10 8.94
C TYR A 340 -7.04 3.19 9.04
N ALA A 341 -6.63 3.76 7.92
CA ALA A 341 -5.62 4.83 7.86
C ALA A 341 -6.01 6.07 8.67
N GLY A 342 -7.30 6.39 8.76
CA GLY A 342 -7.81 7.51 9.56
C GLY A 342 -7.94 7.21 11.06
N SER A 343 -7.50 6.05 11.54
CA SER A 343 -7.57 5.67 12.96
C SER A 343 -6.74 6.61 13.82
N GLN A 344 -7.28 7.01 14.97
CA GLN A 344 -6.58 7.80 15.99
C GLN A 344 -5.92 6.92 17.08
N ALA A 345 -5.73 5.63 16.79
CA ALA A 345 -5.12 4.68 17.71
C ALA A 345 -3.61 4.93 17.88
N ALA A 346 -3.05 4.52 19.03
CA ALA A 346 -1.61 4.59 19.30
C ALA A 346 -0.76 3.70 18.36
N SER A 347 -1.37 2.77 17.64
CA SER A 347 -0.75 1.97 16.58
C SER A 347 -0.68 2.69 15.22
N THR A 348 -1.21 3.89 15.11
CA THR A 348 -1.13 4.73 13.93
C THR A 348 0.07 5.65 14.03
N GLU A 349 0.85 5.74 12.97
CA GLU A 349 1.98 6.63 12.83
C GLU A 349 1.71 7.60 11.67
N ILE A 350 1.86 8.89 11.92
CA ILE A 350 1.68 9.94 10.91
C ILE A 350 3.05 10.44 10.50
N LEU A 351 3.32 10.42 9.23
CA LEU A 351 4.55 10.91 8.63
C LEU A 351 4.32 12.30 8.03
N THR A 352 5.22 13.22 8.32
CA THR A 352 5.30 14.54 7.67
C THR A 352 6.60 14.59 6.87
N MET A 353 6.51 14.86 5.58
CA MET A 353 7.69 15.10 4.77
C MET A 353 8.20 16.52 5.01
N THR A 354 9.51 16.64 5.21
CA THR A 354 10.20 17.93 5.39
C THR A 354 11.10 18.22 4.18
N ASP A 355 11.55 19.45 4.09
CA ASP A 355 12.59 19.86 3.15
C ASP A 355 13.93 19.14 3.39
N ASP A 356 14.90 19.39 2.54
CA ASP A 356 16.23 18.77 2.61
C ASP A 356 17.03 19.18 3.85
N ALA A 357 16.65 20.28 4.51
CA ALA A 357 17.25 20.72 5.77
C ALA A 357 16.57 20.03 6.99
N GLY A 358 15.38 19.45 6.79
CA GLY A 358 14.63 18.76 7.84
C GLY A 358 13.82 19.69 8.76
N ASP A 359 13.68 20.96 8.42
CA ASP A 359 13.10 21.97 9.31
C ASP A 359 11.74 22.52 8.83
N GLN A 360 11.41 22.43 7.53
CA GLN A 360 10.13 22.92 7.02
C GLN A 360 9.25 21.78 6.48
N PRO A 361 7.99 21.66 6.91
CA PRO A 361 7.07 20.69 6.33
C PRO A 361 6.77 21.02 4.87
N ILE A 362 6.95 20.05 3.96
CA ILE A 362 6.64 20.19 2.53
C ILE A 362 5.43 19.36 2.09
N GLU A 363 5.11 18.31 2.84
CA GLU A 363 3.93 17.49 2.62
C GLU A 363 3.35 17.10 3.97
N ILE A 364 2.08 17.34 4.20
CA ILE A 364 1.38 17.09 5.45
C ILE A 364 0.17 16.20 5.26
N VAL A 365 -0.20 15.48 6.32
CA VAL A 365 -1.34 14.58 6.36
C VAL A 365 -2.51 15.26 7.06
N ASN A 366 -3.65 15.28 6.38
CA ASN A 366 -4.94 15.64 6.95
C ASN A 366 -5.77 14.36 7.17
N GLN A 367 -5.68 13.78 8.36
CA GLN A 367 -6.54 12.67 8.74
C GLN A 367 -7.95 13.14 9.06
N GLY A 368 -8.95 12.48 8.51
CA GLY A 368 -10.35 12.76 8.84
C GLY A 368 -10.79 14.15 8.45
N SER A 369 -10.16 14.78 7.45
CA SER A 369 -10.53 16.11 7.01
C SER A 369 -11.95 16.15 6.45
N THR A 370 -12.61 17.25 6.71
CA THR A 370 -13.96 17.56 6.29
C THR A 370 -14.15 17.41 4.78
N GLY A 371 -14.81 16.35 4.37
CA GLY A 371 -15.12 16.05 2.97
C GLY A 371 -14.92 14.59 2.60
N PHE A 372 -14.10 13.86 3.34
CA PHE A 372 -13.92 12.42 3.18
C PHE A 372 -14.59 11.67 4.32
N GLN A 373 -15.15 10.50 4.03
CA GLN A 373 -16.00 9.78 4.98
C GLN A 373 -15.18 9.04 6.05
N GLY A 374 -14.77 9.75 7.09
CA GLY A 374 -14.38 9.12 8.35
C GLY A 374 -13.04 8.37 8.33
N LEU A 375 -13.01 7.18 8.93
CA LEU A 375 -11.80 6.41 9.20
C LEU A 375 -11.09 5.85 7.95
N HIS A 376 -11.76 5.81 6.80
CA HIS A 376 -11.30 5.16 5.57
C HIS A 376 -10.63 6.12 4.58
N SER A 377 -10.49 7.40 4.93
CA SER A 377 -9.99 8.40 3.99
C SER A 377 -8.79 9.14 4.57
N LEU A 378 -7.87 9.46 3.69
CA LEU A 378 -6.65 10.16 3.97
C LEU A 378 -6.41 11.18 2.87
N PHE A 379 -6.12 12.41 3.24
CA PHE A 379 -5.76 13.47 2.31
C PHE A 379 -4.37 14.01 2.66
N LEU A 380 -3.48 14.05 1.68
CA LEU A 380 -2.16 14.64 1.79
C LEU A 380 -2.13 15.93 0.97
N GLN A 381 -1.44 16.94 1.50
CA GLN A 381 -1.35 18.24 0.88
C GLN A 381 0.11 18.73 0.83
N THR A 382 0.57 19.06 -0.36
CA THR A 382 1.85 19.75 -0.54
C THR A 382 1.75 21.17 0.00
N THR A 383 2.65 21.54 0.92
CA THR A 383 2.67 22.84 1.62
C THR A 383 3.92 23.63 1.36
N GLY A 384 4.94 23.04 0.73
CA GLY A 384 6.24 23.66 0.52
C GLY A 384 7.02 23.00 -0.61
N CYS A 385 8.30 23.36 -0.76
CA CYS A 385 9.20 22.74 -1.70
C CYS A 385 10.37 22.04 -1.00
N ALA A 386 10.97 21.06 -1.67
CA ALA A 386 11.99 20.18 -1.09
C ALA A 386 13.36 20.83 -0.85
N PHE A 387 13.61 22.03 -1.37
CA PHE A 387 14.92 22.65 -1.33
C PHE A 387 15.17 23.46 -0.06
N ALA A 388 16.37 23.32 0.52
CA ALA A 388 16.81 24.14 1.63
C ALA A 388 16.82 25.62 1.23
N GLY A 389 16.06 26.44 1.95
CA GLY A 389 15.90 27.87 1.65
C GLY A 389 14.47 28.30 1.35
N GLY A 390 13.56 27.34 1.31
CA GLY A 390 12.13 27.57 1.16
C GLY A 390 11.70 28.01 -0.24
N CYS A 391 10.46 27.70 -0.56
CA CYS A 391 9.78 28.29 -1.69
C CYS A 391 9.29 29.69 -1.28
N THR A 392 9.81 30.74 -1.85
CA THR A 392 9.14 32.05 -1.75
C THR A 392 7.93 32.04 -2.68
N PRO A 393 6.72 32.40 -2.16
CA PRO A 393 5.52 32.49 -2.98
C PRO A 393 5.65 33.49 -4.12
#